data_bd2aabbebd68bf541781e67d8a4cd35c
#
_entry.id   bd2aabbebd68bf541781e67d8a4cd35c
#
_cell.length_a   1.000
_cell.length_b   1.000
_cell.length_c   1.000
_cell.angle_alpha   90.00
_cell.angle_beta   90.00
_cell.angle_gamma   90.00
#
_symmetry.space_group_name_H-M   'P 1'
#
loop_
_entity.id
_entity.type
_entity.pdbx_description
1 polymer ?
#
loop_
_entity_poly.entity_id
_entity_poly.type
_entity_poly.pdbx_seq_one_letter_code
_entity_poly.pdbx_strand_id
1 'polypeptide(L)'
;MSDRLCLLTVHAHPDDEASKGAGTIARYHAEGVHTVLVTATGGEEGEILNPALDTDEVRANIAAIRRRELDDAAAVIGYDEVVLLGYRDSGMADSPANADPRCFARAPLAEAVGRLVAEIRRARPQVVVTYPDEQRGYRHPDHLRVHEISVAAFEAAGDPAAYPFAGVAHQPQKLYFTVWSIEQIVARHEKFVELGITSPYAEWFADGWPNRMGGLAPTARIDVSEYYEARRGGLLAHATQIDPSSPFWFGLPEDVDRQLYSAEAYVCARNLVGPIGAEDDLFAGIRENVAAPGG
;
A
#
# COMPACT_ATOMS: atom_id res chain seq x y z
N MET A 1 -19.39 -15.04 -15.18
CA MET A 1 -18.18 -14.50 -14.55
C MET A 1 -18.43 -13.02 -14.35
N SER A 2 -18.05 -12.44 -13.25
CA SER A 2 -18.34 -11.01 -12.97
C SER A 2 -17.56 -10.15 -13.97
N ASP A 3 -18.27 -9.32 -14.75
CA ASP A 3 -17.68 -8.30 -15.62
C ASP A 3 -17.09 -7.11 -14.82
N ARG A 4 -17.06 -7.24 -13.49
CA ARG A 4 -16.56 -6.20 -12.58
C ARG A 4 -15.04 -6.24 -12.53
N LEU A 5 -14.40 -5.10 -12.75
CA LEU A 5 -12.96 -4.93 -12.55
C LEU A 5 -12.59 -5.17 -11.09
N CYS A 6 -11.40 -5.70 -10.84
CA CYS A 6 -10.89 -5.97 -9.50
C CYS A 6 -9.45 -5.48 -9.36
N LEU A 7 -9.18 -4.75 -8.28
CA LEU A 7 -7.86 -4.27 -7.88
C LEU A 7 -7.51 -4.91 -6.54
N LEU A 8 -6.34 -5.53 -6.45
CA LEU A 8 -5.83 -6.14 -5.23
C LEU A 8 -4.55 -5.42 -4.81
N THR A 9 -4.50 -4.95 -3.57
CA THR A 9 -3.29 -4.37 -2.98
C THR A 9 -2.67 -5.33 -1.97
N VAL A 10 -1.34 -5.35 -1.90
CA VAL A 10 -0.59 -6.19 -0.95
C VAL A 10 0.29 -5.30 -0.08
N HIS A 11 0.02 -5.30 1.22
CA HIS A 11 0.70 -4.48 2.23
C HIS A 11 1.30 -5.35 3.33
N ALA A 12 2.29 -4.81 4.05
CA ALA A 12 2.98 -5.52 5.11
C ALA A 12 2.21 -5.45 6.44
N HIS A 13 1.77 -4.26 6.82
CA HIS A 13 1.18 -3.98 8.12
C HIS A 13 -0.13 -3.20 7.98
N PRO A 14 -1.01 -3.25 8.99
CA PRO A 14 -2.09 -2.28 9.16
C PRO A 14 -1.51 -0.86 9.25
N ASP A 15 -1.96 0.08 8.45
CA ASP A 15 -1.57 1.48 8.23
C ASP A 15 -0.89 1.76 6.86
N ASP A 16 -0.26 0.78 6.26
CA ASP A 16 0.38 0.91 4.96
C ASP A 16 -0.64 1.28 3.86
N GLU A 17 -1.84 0.70 3.90
CA GLU A 17 -2.91 0.95 2.93
C GLU A 17 -3.42 2.39 3.00
N ALA A 18 -3.40 3.01 4.19
CA ALA A 18 -3.80 4.39 4.38
C ALA A 18 -2.72 5.39 3.91
N SER A 19 -1.45 5.02 4.04
CA SER A 19 -0.32 5.85 3.67
C SER A 19 0.12 5.72 2.21
N LYS A 20 -0.28 4.63 1.53
CA LYS A 20 0.23 4.24 0.21
C LYS A 20 -0.91 3.77 -0.72
N GLY A 21 -1.70 4.69 -1.25
CA GLY A 21 -2.71 4.37 -2.27
C GLY A 21 -4.16 4.56 -1.83
N ALA A 22 -4.44 5.13 -0.65
CA ALA A 22 -5.80 5.29 -0.13
C ALA A 22 -6.72 6.06 -1.09
N GLY A 23 -6.25 7.17 -1.66
CA GLY A 23 -7.03 7.95 -2.61
C GLY A 23 -7.32 7.20 -3.90
N THR A 24 -6.37 6.43 -4.40
CA THR A 24 -6.53 5.57 -5.57
C THR A 24 -7.59 4.49 -5.33
N ILE A 25 -7.55 3.83 -4.17
CA ILE A 25 -8.56 2.83 -3.81
C ILE A 25 -9.94 3.47 -3.71
N ALA A 26 -10.06 4.61 -3.02
CA ALA A 26 -11.34 5.32 -2.88
C ALA A 26 -11.92 5.73 -4.25
N ARG A 27 -11.08 6.20 -5.16
CA ARG A 27 -11.49 6.51 -6.54
C ARG A 27 -12.01 5.27 -7.26
N TYR A 28 -11.26 4.17 -7.27
CA TYR A 28 -11.69 2.95 -7.96
C TYR A 28 -12.92 2.32 -7.33
N HIS A 29 -13.03 2.35 -6.00
CA HIS A 29 -14.24 1.92 -5.31
C HIS A 29 -15.46 2.74 -5.76
N ALA A 30 -15.34 4.07 -5.82
CA ALA A 30 -16.40 4.95 -6.32
C ALA A 30 -16.75 4.69 -7.80
N GLU A 31 -15.80 4.26 -8.61
CA GLU A 31 -16.00 3.82 -10.00
C GLU A 31 -16.61 2.40 -10.10
N GLY A 32 -16.87 1.72 -8.99
CA GLY A 32 -17.46 0.39 -8.95
C GLY A 32 -16.47 -0.76 -9.16
N VAL A 33 -15.16 -0.52 -9.09
CA VAL A 33 -14.13 -1.57 -9.09
C VAL A 33 -14.21 -2.33 -7.77
N HIS A 34 -14.05 -3.66 -7.80
CA HIS A 34 -13.91 -4.47 -6.60
C HIS A 34 -12.51 -4.31 -6.01
N THR A 35 -12.42 -3.90 -4.76
CA THR A 35 -11.16 -3.56 -4.09
C THR A 35 -10.85 -4.55 -2.97
N VAL A 36 -9.67 -5.16 -3.05
CA VAL A 36 -9.23 -6.20 -2.11
C VAL A 36 -7.92 -5.78 -1.45
N LEU A 37 -7.91 -5.70 -0.13
CA LEU A 37 -6.73 -5.50 0.69
C LEU A 37 -6.18 -6.84 1.17
N VAL A 38 -4.92 -7.12 0.87
CA VAL A 38 -4.16 -8.21 1.47
C VAL A 38 -3.07 -7.63 2.35
N THR A 39 -3.12 -7.90 3.65
CA THR A 39 -2.10 -7.47 4.63
C THR A 39 -1.35 -8.69 5.14
N ALA A 40 -0.02 -8.65 5.15
CA ALA A 40 0.79 -9.83 5.47
C ALA A 40 0.76 -10.18 6.95
N THR A 41 0.86 -9.18 7.83
CA THR A 41 0.96 -9.33 9.30
C THR A 41 -0.09 -8.52 10.02
N GLY A 42 -0.20 -8.69 11.33
CA GLY A 42 -1.05 -7.86 12.20
C GLY A 42 -0.37 -6.60 12.72
N GLY A 43 0.92 -6.38 12.40
CA GLY A 43 1.68 -5.21 12.86
C GLY A 43 1.97 -5.22 14.36
N GLU A 44 2.09 -6.39 15.00
CA GLU A 44 2.16 -6.56 16.45
C GLU A 44 3.43 -5.97 17.08
N GLU A 45 4.47 -5.75 16.28
CA GLU A 45 5.75 -5.19 16.73
C GLU A 45 5.83 -3.67 16.55
N GLY A 46 4.79 -3.04 16.03
CA GLY A 46 4.73 -1.59 15.87
C GLY A 46 4.65 -0.86 17.21
N GLU A 47 5.43 0.21 17.34
CA GLU A 47 5.36 1.12 18.49
C GLU A 47 4.02 1.87 18.51
N ILE A 48 3.53 2.22 19.71
CA ILE A 48 2.37 3.11 19.84
C ILE A 48 2.87 4.54 19.68
N LEU A 49 2.57 5.15 18.52
CA LEU A 49 3.05 6.48 18.18
C LEU A 49 2.14 7.61 18.68
N ASN A 50 0.90 7.29 19.05
CA ASN A 50 -0.02 8.23 19.66
C ASN A 50 0.16 8.24 21.20
N PRO A 51 0.73 9.30 21.80
CA PRO A 51 1.01 9.32 23.23
C PRO A 51 -0.24 9.21 24.11
N ALA A 52 -1.41 9.59 23.59
CA ALA A 52 -2.67 9.48 24.32
C ALA A 52 -3.14 8.02 24.49
N LEU A 53 -2.64 7.11 23.65
CA LEU A 53 -2.99 5.69 23.66
C LEU A 53 -1.85 4.80 24.18
N ASP A 54 -0.70 5.37 24.53
CA ASP A 54 0.46 4.60 24.99
C ASP A 54 0.30 4.17 26.46
N THR A 55 -0.55 3.17 26.66
CA THR A 55 -0.86 2.59 27.99
C THR A 55 -0.54 1.09 28.01
N ASP A 56 -0.34 0.53 29.22
CA ASP A 56 -0.10 -0.90 29.39
C ASP A 56 -1.27 -1.77 28.87
N GLU A 57 -2.50 -1.27 29.00
CA GLU A 57 -3.69 -1.95 28.49
C GLU A 57 -3.67 -2.02 26.96
N VAL A 58 -3.35 -0.93 26.29
CA VAL A 58 -3.26 -0.87 24.81
C VAL A 58 -2.12 -1.76 24.32
N ARG A 59 -0.93 -1.71 24.97
CA ARG A 59 0.20 -2.58 24.63
C ARG A 59 -0.15 -4.06 24.78
N ALA A 60 -0.83 -4.43 25.83
CA ALA A 60 -1.24 -5.81 26.06
C ALA A 60 -2.26 -6.34 25.03
N ASN A 61 -2.99 -5.46 24.37
CA ASN A 61 -4.05 -5.79 23.41
C ASN A 61 -3.76 -5.32 21.98
N ILE A 62 -2.52 -4.92 21.68
CA ILE A 62 -2.15 -4.22 20.44
C ILE A 62 -2.60 -4.96 19.18
N ALA A 63 -2.43 -6.27 19.09
CA ALA A 63 -2.84 -7.06 17.92
C ALA A 63 -4.34 -6.97 17.64
N ALA A 64 -5.17 -7.06 18.69
CA ALA A 64 -6.63 -6.96 18.55
C ALA A 64 -7.09 -5.52 18.25
N ILE A 65 -6.35 -4.53 18.73
CA ILE A 65 -6.62 -3.12 18.47
C ILE A 65 -6.26 -2.80 17.03
N ARG A 66 -5.05 -3.13 16.56
CA ARG A 66 -4.61 -2.88 15.18
C ARG A 66 -5.48 -3.62 14.15
N ARG A 67 -6.00 -4.78 14.51
CA ARG A 67 -6.97 -5.47 13.64
C ARG A 67 -8.24 -4.64 13.44
N ARG A 68 -8.81 -4.04 14.50
CA ARG A 68 -9.99 -3.18 14.41
C ARG A 68 -9.68 -1.90 13.65
N GLU A 69 -8.53 -1.29 13.93
CA GLU A 69 -8.06 -0.11 13.22
C GLU A 69 -7.95 -0.37 11.71
N LEU A 70 -7.44 -1.54 11.30
CA LEU A 70 -7.38 -1.96 9.90
C LEU A 70 -8.77 -2.09 9.28
N ASP A 71 -9.72 -2.74 9.99
CA ASP A 71 -11.07 -2.92 9.49
C ASP A 71 -11.80 -1.57 9.34
N ASP A 72 -11.60 -0.64 10.29
CA ASP A 72 -12.16 0.71 10.28
C ASP A 72 -11.52 1.56 9.15
N ALA A 73 -10.19 1.51 9.00
CA ALA A 73 -9.48 2.21 7.93
C ALA A 73 -9.91 1.70 6.56
N ALA A 74 -9.97 0.39 6.37
CA ALA A 74 -10.40 -0.22 5.13
C ALA A 74 -11.83 0.19 4.73
N ALA A 75 -12.75 0.28 5.71
CA ALA A 75 -14.11 0.75 5.47
C ALA A 75 -14.15 2.23 5.04
N VAL A 76 -13.33 3.09 5.65
CA VAL A 76 -13.24 4.52 5.30
C VAL A 76 -12.62 4.73 3.92
N ILE A 77 -11.59 3.95 3.58
CA ILE A 77 -10.90 4.02 2.29
C ILE A 77 -11.76 3.45 1.16
N GLY A 78 -12.61 2.47 1.45
CA GLY A 78 -13.47 1.84 0.45
C GLY A 78 -12.92 0.51 -0.07
N TYR A 79 -12.28 -0.28 0.79
CA TYR A 79 -12.00 -1.69 0.48
C TYR A 79 -13.27 -2.54 0.65
N ASP A 80 -13.57 -3.35 -0.35
CA ASP A 80 -14.69 -4.33 -0.29
C ASP A 80 -14.31 -5.56 0.55
N GLU A 81 -13.02 -5.95 0.56
CA GLU A 81 -12.53 -7.12 1.30
C GLU A 81 -11.18 -6.83 1.97
N VAL A 82 -10.98 -7.37 3.18
CA VAL A 82 -9.73 -7.35 3.93
C VAL A 82 -9.29 -8.77 4.26
N VAL A 83 -8.10 -9.14 3.82
CA VAL A 83 -7.49 -10.46 4.02
C VAL A 83 -6.17 -10.32 4.78
N LEU A 84 -6.00 -11.05 5.87
CA LEU A 84 -4.72 -11.21 6.54
C LEU A 84 -4.06 -12.52 6.08
N LEU A 85 -2.80 -12.48 5.65
CA LEU A 85 -2.04 -13.70 5.36
C LEU A 85 -1.68 -14.47 6.64
N GLY A 86 -1.78 -13.83 7.81
CA GLY A 86 -1.67 -14.44 9.12
C GLY A 86 -0.22 -14.74 9.54
N TYR A 87 0.74 -13.97 9.05
CA TYR A 87 2.10 -14.00 9.54
C TYR A 87 2.27 -13.09 10.75
N ARG A 88 3.29 -13.39 11.58
CA ARG A 88 3.72 -12.51 12.65
C ARG A 88 4.60 -11.40 12.07
N ASP A 89 4.42 -10.20 12.56
CA ASP A 89 5.28 -9.05 12.27
C ASP A 89 6.74 -9.36 12.64
N SER A 90 7.67 -8.98 11.76
CA SER A 90 9.11 -9.23 11.95
C SER A 90 9.81 -8.15 12.77
N GLY A 91 9.16 -7.00 12.93
CA GLY A 91 9.85 -5.81 13.44
C GLY A 91 10.99 -5.37 12.52
N MET A 92 11.74 -4.35 12.93
CA MET A 92 12.93 -3.89 12.22
C MET A 92 14.02 -4.95 12.21
N ALA A 93 14.96 -4.87 11.27
CA ALA A 93 15.99 -5.89 11.04
C ALA A 93 16.87 -6.21 12.25
N ASP A 94 17.05 -5.27 13.17
CA ASP A 94 17.79 -5.37 14.42
C ASP A 94 16.90 -5.67 15.63
N SER A 95 15.59 -5.76 15.42
CA SER A 95 14.63 -6.12 16.48
C SER A 95 14.77 -7.59 16.90
N PRO A 96 14.59 -7.91 18.21
CA PRO A 96 14.47 -9.29 18.66
C PRO A 96 13.37 -10.10 17.95
N ALA A 97 12.28 -9.46 17.54
CA ALA A 97 11.19 -10.08 16.79
C ALA A 97 11.67 -10.65 15.45
N ASN A 98 12.64 -10.02 14.79
CA ASN A 98 13.21 -10.52 13.55
C ASN A 98 13.96 -11.85 13.69
N ALA A 99 14.33 -12.24 14.91
CA ALA A 99 14.92 -13.55 15.19
C ALA A 99 13.87 -14.66 15.42
N ASP A 100 12.59 -14.34 15.62
CA ASP A 100 11.53 -15.32 15.80
C ASP A 100 11.32 -16.11 14.49
N PRO A 101 11.41 -17.45 14.49
CA PRO A 101 11.20 -18.27 13.29
C PRO A 101 9.78 -18.16 12.71
N ARG A 102 8.81 -17.64 13.47
CA ARG A 102 7.43 -17.46 13.04
C ARG A 102 7.19 -16.12 12.34
N CYS A 103 8.16 -15.19 12.36
CA CYS A 103 8.01 -13.89 11.74
C CYS A 103 8.00 -13.99 10.22
N PHE A 104 7.35 -13.01 9.57
CA PHE A 104 7.10 -13.03 8.13
C PHE A 104 8.39 -13.03 7.30
N ALA A 105 9.40 -12.27 7.71
CA ALA A 105 10.69 -12.23 7.02
C ALA A 105 11.40 -13.59 6.98
N ARG A 106 11.08 -14.49 7.91
CA ARG A 106 11.65 -15.86 8.01
C ARG A 106 10.73 -16.95 7.46
N ALA A 107 9.51 -16.62 7.10
CA ALA A 107 8.58 -17.59 6.53
C ALA A 107 9.18 -18.22 5.25
N PRO A 108 8.98 -19.53 4.99
CA PRO A 108 9.39 -20.14 3.74
C PRO A 108 8.80 -19.40 2.55
N LEU A 109 9.64 -18.94 1.63
CA LEU A 109 9.20 -18.11 0.50
C LEU A 109 8.09 -18.78 -0.31
N ALA A 110 8.26 -20.07 -0.62
CA ALA A 110 7.27 -20.83 -1.41
C ALA A 110 5.90 -20.91 -0.71
N GLU A 111 5.88 -20.99 0.63
CA GLU A 111 4.62 -20.97 1.39
C GLU A 111 3.94 -19.61 1.30
N ALA A 112 4.70 -18.53 1.52
CA ALA A 112 4.16 -17.18 1.50
C ALA A 112 3.66 -16.79 0.10
N VAL A 113 4.39 -17.14 -0.95
CA VAL A 113 3.95 -17.00 -2.35
C VAL A 113 2.67 -17.80 -2.57
N GLY A 114 2.59 -19.05 -2.10
CA GLY A 114 1.41 -19.90 -2.28
C GLY A 114 0.15 -19.33 -1.62
N ARG A 115 0.26 -18.73 -0.43
CA ARG A 115 -0.86 -18.02 0.22
C ARG A 115 -1.35 -16.85 -0.63
N LEU A 116 -0.43 -16.03 -1.15
CA LEU A 116 -0.81 -14.90 -2.00
C LEU A 116 -1.35 -15.34 -3.36
N VAL A 117 -0.81 -16.40 -3.97
CA VAL A 117 -1.37 -17.02 -5.19
C VAL A 117 -2.82 -17.45 -4.98
N ALA A 118 -3.14 -18.05 -3.82
CA ALA A 118 -4.50 -18.45 -3.50
C ALA A 118 -5.45 -17.23 -3.46
N GLU A 119 -5.03 -16.12 -2.87
CA GLU A 119 -5.83 -14.90 -2.82
C GLU A 119 -5.98 -14.23 -4.19
N ILE A 120 -4.92 -14.18 -5.01
CA ILE A 120 -4.98 -13.68 -6.39
C ILE A 120 -5.97 -14.54 -7.21
N ARG A 121 -5.91 -15.86 -7.10
CA ARG A 121 -6.80 -16.76 -7.84
C ARG A 121 -8.25 -16.68 -7.34
N ARG A 122 -8.46 -16.45 -6.05
CA ARG A 122 -9.79 -16.27 -5.46
C ARG A 122 -10.43 -14.95 -5.90
N ALA A 123 -9.70 -13.84 -5.74
CA ALA A 123 -10.19 -12.49 -6.04
C ALA A 123 -10.22 -12.18 -7.55
N ARG A 124 -9.36 -12.83 -8.33
CA ARG A 124 -9.23 -12.66 -9.78
C ARG A 124 -8.99 -11.21 -10.23
N PRO A 125 -8.03 -10.50 -9.62
CA PRO A 125 -7.76 -9.11 -9.96
C PRO A 125 -7.15 -8.99 -11.35
N GLN A 126 -7.49 -7.91 -12.06
CA GLN A 126 -6.77 -7.52 -13.27
C GLN A 126 -5.50 -6.74 -12.93
N VAL A 127 -5.54 -6.00 -11.84
CA VAL A 127 -4.44 -5.16 -11.36
C VAL A 127 -4.03 -5.56 -9.94
N VAL A 128 -2.72 -5.71 -9.74
CA VAL A 128 -2.10 -5.90 -8.43
C VAL A 128 -1.21 -4.71 -8.11
N VAL A 129 -1.28 -4.19 -6.88
CA VAL A 129 -0.43 -3.10 -6.39
C VAL A 129 0.34 -3.58 -5.17
N THR A 130 1.64 -3.25 -5.11
CA THR A 130 2.53 -3.61 -4.00
C THR A 130 3.68 -2.61 -3.88
N TYR A 131 4.76 -2.99 -3.22
CA TYR A 131 5.96 -2.16 -3.03
C TYR A 131 7.06 -2.48 -4.03
N PRO A 132 7.95 -1.51 -4.37
CA PRO A 132 9.23 -1.82 -5.01
C PRO A 132 10.18 -2.51 -4.02
N ASP A 133 11.24 -3.14 -4.53
CA ASP A 133 12.40 -3.60 -3.74
C ASP A 133 13.26 -2.42 -3.23
N GLU A 134 13.13 -1.28 -3.89
CA GLU A 134 13.80 -0.05 -3.55
C GLU A 134 13.12 0.68 -2.39
N GLN A 135 13.42 0.25 -1.16
CA GLN A 135 12.87 0.82 0.08
C GLN A 135 13.84 1.85 0.69
N ARG A 136 14.26 2.86 -0.08
CA ARG A 136 15.22 3.87 0.39
C ARG A 136 14.69 4.64 1.59
N GLY A 137 15.47 4.65 2.65
CA GLY A 137 15.14 5.35 3.90
C GLY A 137 14.30 4.54 4.90
N TYR A 138 13.56 3.53 4.45
CA TYR A 138 12.76 2.67 5.33
C TYR A 138 12.78 1.21 4.86
N ARG A 139 13.86 0.51 5.17
CA ARG A 139 14.07 -0.90 4.75
C ARG A 139 13.50 -1.86 5.79
N HIS A 140 12.18 -1.90 5.93
CA HIS A 140 11.53 -2.87 6.81
C HIS A 140 11.61 -4.27 6.19
N PRO A 141 12.01 -5.32 6.95
CA PRO A 141 12.11 -6.70 6.44
C PRO A 141 10.82 -7.19 5.78
N ASP A 142 9.68 -6.87 6.38
CA ASP A 142 8.37 -7.30 5.88
C ASP A 142 7.99 -6.59 4.57
N HIS A 143 8.37 -5.32 4.37
CA HIS A 143 8.14 -4.63 3.09
C HIS A 143 8.95 -5.28 1.97
N LEU A 144 10.21 -5.65 2.23
CA LEU A 144 11.04 -6.37 1.26
C LEU A 144 10.44 -7.74 0.95
N ARG A 145 9.92 -8.43 1.98
CA ARG A 145 9.28 -9.74 1.81
C ARG A 145 7.96 -9.62 1.03
N VAL A 146 7.16 -8.57 1.26
CA VAL A 146 5.95 -8.29 0.47
C VAL A 146 6.30 -8.11 -1.00
N HIS A 147 7.36 -7.34 -1.32
CA HIS A 147 7.85 -7.24 -2.70
C HIS A 147 8.17 -8.61 -3.31
N GLU A 148 9.00 -9.41 -2.61
CA GLU A 148 9.39 -10.74 -3.08
C GLU A 148 8.19 -11.64 -3.38
N ILE A 149 7.27 -11.77 -2.43
CA ILE A 149 6.11 -12.65 -2.62
C ILE A 149 5.14 -12.13 -3.67
N SER A 150 4.97 -10.80 -3.79
CA SER A 150 4.03 -10.22 -4.74
C SER A 150 4.47 -10.39 -6.18
N VAL A 151 5.75 -10.17 -6.47
CA VAL A 151 6.32 -10.40 -7.82
C VAL A 151 6.22 -11.88 -8.17
N ALA A 152 6.64 -12.78 -7.26
CA ALA A 152 6.59 -14.21 -7.50
C ALA A 152 5.15 -14.74 -7.64
N ALA A 153 4.21 -14.24 -6.84
CA ALA A 153 2.80 -14.65 -6.92
C ALA A 153 2.12 -14.16 -8.20
N PHE A 154 2.43 -12.93 -8.64
CA PHE A 154 1.95 -12.41 -9.92
C PHE A 154 2.34 -13.33 -11.09
N GLU A 155 3.63 -13.74 -11.14
CA GLU A 155 4.13 -14.64 -12.19
C GLU A 155 3.52 -16.05 -12.10
N ALA A 156 3.33 -16.56 -10.87
CA ALA A 156 2.87 -17.93 -10.65
C ALA A 156 1.34 -18.10 -10.74
N ALA A 157 0.56 -17.04 -10.51
CA ALA A 157 -0.89 -17.17 -10.39
C ALA A 157 -1.57 -17.63 -11.69
N GLY A 158 -0.99 -17.30 -12.85
CA GLY A 158 -1.46 -17.71 -14.17
C GLY A 158 -1.09 -19.15 -14.58
N ASP A 159 -0.12 -19.76 -13.93
CA ASP A 159 0.35 -21.12 -14.25
C ASP A 159 -0.46 -22.18 -13.48
N PRO A 160 -1.30 -23.00 -14.12
CA PRO A 160 -2.06 -24.04 -13.44
C PRO A 160 -1.19 -25.14 -12.81
N ALA A 161 0.06 -25.29 -13.23
CA ALA A 161 1.00 -26.27 -12.66
C ALA A 161 1.67 -25.73 -11.38
N ALA A 162 1.79 -24.41 -11.23
CA ALA A 162 2.28 -23.77 -10.02
C ALA A 162 1.17 -23.75 -8.96
N TYR A 163 1.50 -24.15 -7.74
CA TYR A 163 0.55 -24.15 -6.61
C TYR A 163 -0.83 -24.79 -6.96
N PRO A 164 -0.90 -26.06 -7.36
CA PRO A 164 -2.10 -26.68 -7.92
C PRO A 164 -3.29 -26.71 -6.95
N PHE A 165 -3.05 -26.57 -5.64
CA PHE A 165 -4.09 -26.54 -4.59
C PHE A 165 -4.57 -25.13 -4.25
N ALA A 166 -4.00 -24.09 -4.86
CA ALA A 166 -4.34 -22.69 -4.59
C ALA A 166 -5.54 -22.17 -5.42
N GLY A 167 -6.34 -23.04 -6.02
CA GLY A 167 -7.50 -22.66 -6.83
C GLY A 167 -7.21 -22.62 -8.32
N VAL A 168 -8.23 -22.17 -9.10
CA VAL A 168 -8.16 -22.11 -10.57
C VAL A 168 -7.24 -20.99 -11.00
N ALA A 169 -6.28 -21.28 -11.88
CA ALA A 169 -5.30 -20.31 -12.37
C ALA A 169 -5.96 -19.02 -12.89
N HIS A 170 -5.37 -17.89 -12.54
CA HIS A 170 -5.76 -16.56 -12.98
C HIS A 170 -4.54 -15.68 -13.13
N GLN A 171 -4.33 -15.10 -14.31
CA GLN A 171 -3.24 -14.19 -14.57
C GLN A 171 -3.71 -12.74 -14.43
N PRO A 172 -3.27 -11.98 -13.39
CA PRO A 172 -3.43 -10.54 -13.39
C PRO A 172 -2.72 -9.92 -14.59
N GLN A 173 -3.22 -8.80 -15.08
CA GLN A 173 -2.73 -8.20 -16.32
C GLN A 173 -1.65 -7.15 -16.08
N LYS A 174 -1.69 -6.48 -14.91
CA LYS A 174 -0.70 -5.47 -14.53
C LYS A 174 -0.28 -5.60 -13.07
N LEU A 175 1.01 -5.33 -12.83
CA LEU A 175 1.58 -5.17 -11.50
C LEU A 175 2.16 -3.78 -11.37
N TYR A 176 1.75 -3.05 -10.35
CA TYR A 176 2.28 -1.72 -10.03
C TYR A 176 2.99 -1.70 -8.69
N PHE A 177 4.02 -0.86 -8.61
CA PHE A 177 4.65 -0.47 -7.35
C PHE A 177 4.21 0.92 -6.93
N THR A 178 3.81 1.08 -5.68
CA THR A 178 3.59 2.41 -5.10
C THR A 178 4.92 3.14 -4.97
N VAL A 179 4.97 4.41 -5.31
CA VAL A 179 6.17 5.24 -5.14
C VAL A 179 5.80 6.60 -4.56
N TRP A 180 6.65 7.10 -3.66
CA TRP A 180 6.50 8.46 -3.18
C TRP A 180 7.07 9.42 -4.21
N SER A 181 6.26 10.37 -4.63
CA SER A 181 6.70 11.41 -5.56
C SER A 181 7.64 12.39 -4.85
N ILE A 182 8.87 12.50 -5.33
CA ILE A 182 9.85 13.47 -4.81
C ILE A 182 9.30 14.88 -4.97
N GLU A 183 8.64 15.16 -6.08
CA GLU A 183 8.04 16.47 -6.37
C GLU A 183 6.99 16.84 -5.32
N GLN A 184 6.18 15.89 -4.87
CA GLN A 184 5.19 16.12 -3.81
C GLN A 184 5.84 16.40 -2.46
N ILE A 185 6.91 15.69 -2.10
CA ILE A 185 7.65 15.93 -0.86
C ILE A 185 8.32 17.30 -0.90
N VAL A 186 8.90 17.67 -2.04
CA VAL A 186 9.47 19.02 -2.25
C VAL A 186 8.39 20.09 -2.09
N ALA A 187 7.26 19.94 -2.78
CA ALA A 187 6.16 20.90 -2.70
C ALA A 187 5.61 21.06 -1.26
N ARG A 188 5.50 19.95 -0.51
CA ARG A 188 5.11 19.99 0.90
C ARG A 188 6.15 20.72 1.75
N HIS A 189 7.43 20.41 1.58
CA HIS A 189 8.51 21.09 2.30
C HIS A 189 8.50 22.60 2.05
N GLU A 190 8.43 23.01 0.77
CA GLU A 190 8.38 24.42 0.39
C GLU A 190 7.16 25.12 1.00
N LYS A 191 6.02 24.47 1.07
CA LYS A 191 4.82 25.03 1.66
C LYS A 191 4.94 25.22 3.18
N PHE A 192 5.57 24.30 3.90
CA PHE A 192 5.91 24.49 5.32
C PHE A 192 6.78 25.74 5.50
N VAL A 193 7.82 25.90 4.67
CA VAL A 193 8.73 27.05 4.73
C VAL A 193 7.98 28.35 4.41
N GLU A 194 7.15 28.37 3.36
CA GLU A 194 6.34 29.53 2.97
C GLU A 194 5.43 30.01 4.11
N LEU A 195 4.84 29.07 4.85
CA LEU A 195 3.94 29.37 5.97
C LEU A 195 4.68 29.67 7.29
N GLY A 196 6.03 29.59 7.30
CA GLY A 196 6.82 29.79 8.53
C GLY A 196 6.64 28.67 9.55
N ILE A 197 6.20 27.48 9.12
CA ILE A 197 6.02 26.29 9.97
C ILE A 197 7.27 25.42 9.84
N THR A 198 7.75 24.85 10.96
CA THR A 198 8.87 23.91 10.91
C THR A 198 8.51 22.67 10.08
N SER A 199 9.24 22.45 9.00
CA SER A 199 9.00 21.30 8.13
C SER A 199 9.51 20.00 8.75
N PRO A 200 8.72 18.94 8.80
CA PRO A 200 9.18 17.61 9.24
C PRO A 200 10.25 17.00 8.29
N TYR A 201 10.42 17.56 7.10
CA TYR A 201 11.39 17.14 6.10
C TYR A 201 12.69 17.94 6.15
N ALA A 202 12.84 18.92 7.06
CA ALA A 202 13.94 19.87 7.06
C ALA A 202 15.32 19.20 7.12
N GLU A 203 15.49 18.15 7.93
CA GLU A 203 16.74 17.40 8.02
C GLU A 203 17.06 16.66 6.71
N TRP A 204 16.06 16.06 6.06
CA TRP A 204 16.26 15.41 4.77
C TRP A 204 16.78 16.38 3.71
N PHE A 205 16.22 17.59 3.68
CA PHE A 205 16.65 18.63 2.75
C PHE A 205 18.03 19.19 3.08
N ALA A 206 18.34 19.39 4.38
CA ALA A 206 19.67 19.80 4.81
C ALA A 206 20.77 18.80 4.38
N ASP A 207 20.46 17.52 4.41
CA ASP A 207 21.34 16.44 3.96
C ASP A 207 21.39 16.28 2.43
N GLY A 208 20.68 17.09 1.66
CA GLY A 208 20.63 17.00 0.20
C GLY A 208 19.90 15.76 -0.32
N TRP A 209 18.94 15.23 0.46
CA TRP A 209 18.16 14.03 0.14
C TRP A 209 17.49 14.07 -1.24
N PRO A 210 16.82 15.15 -1.70
CA PRO A 210 16.17 15.15 -3.01
C PRO A 210 17.12 14.84 -4.17
N ASN A 211 18.38 15.27 -4.06
CA ASN A 211 19.38 15.06 -5.10
C ASN A 211 20.01 13.64 -5.05
N ARG A 212 19.86 12.93 -3.93
CA ARG A 212 20.40 11.58 -3.73
C ARG A 212 19.37 10.48 -3.95
N MET A 213 18.09 10.83 -3.93
CA MET A 213 17.00 9.92 -4.18
C MET A 213 16.74 9.79 -5.68
N GLY A 214 17.65 9.10 -6.40
CA GLY A 214 17.28 8.53 -7.68
C GLY A 214 16.26 7.41 -7.42
N GLY A 215 14.99 7.71 -7.38
CA GLY A 215 13.91 6.73 -7.24
C GLY A 215 13.46 6.18 -8.59
N LEU A 216 12.56 5.20 -8.55
CA LEU A 216 11.84 4.76 -9.73
C LEU A 216 11.00 5.94 -10.26
N ALA A 217 11.19 6.29 -11.52
CA ALA A 217 10.37 7.33 -12.15
C ALA A 217 8.92 6.82 -12.30
N PRO A 218 7.90 7.56 -11.83
CA PRO A 218 6.53 7.14 -11.99
C PRO A 218 6.15 6.96 -13.46
N THR A 219 5.47 5.86 -13.78
CA THR A 219 4.86 5.60 -15.08
C THR A 219 3.36 5.84 -15.09
N ALA A 220 2.75 5.91 -13.90
CA ALA A 220 1.35 6.24 -13.72
C ALA A 220 1.17 7.29 -12.61
N ARG A 221 0.22 8.21 -12.80
CA ARG A 221 -0.19 9.22 -11.83
C ARG A 221 -1.71 9.28 -11.79
N ILE A 222 -2.27 8.83 -10.68
CA ILE A 222 -3.71 8.73 -10.49
C ILE A 222 -4.20 9.99 -9.78
N ASP A 223 -5.10 10.73 -10.42
CA ASP A 223 -5.74 11.88 -9.78
C ASP A 223 -6.62 11.42 -8.63
N VAL A 224 -6.33 11.92 -7.44
CA VAL A 224 -7.02 11.62 -6.19
C VAL A 224 -7.47 12.87 -5.44
N SER A 225 -7.52 14.00 -6.14
CA SER A 225 -7.84 15.32 -5.57
C SER A 225 -9.19 15.36 -4.83
N GLU A 226 -10.17 14.56 -5.27
CA GLU A 226 -11.48 14.44 -4.63
C GLU A 226 -11.52 13.44 -3.46
N TYR A 227 -10.43 12.68 -3.24
CA TYR A 227 -10.39 11.55 -2.28
C TYR A 227 -9.48 11.81 -1.08
N TYR A 228 -9.19 13.07 -0.78
CA TYR A 228 -8.38 13.45 0.37
C TYR A 228 -8.94 12.93 1.69
N GLU A 229 -10.26 12.96 1.87
CA GLU A 229 -10.91 12.50 3.10
C GLU A 229 -10.74 11.00 3.34
N ALA A 230 -10.71 10.19 2.29
CA ALA A 230 -10.46 8.76 2.41
C ALA A 230 -9.06 8.49 2.98
N ARG A 231 -8.03 9.19 2.47
CA ARG A 231 -6.68 9.09 3.00
C ARG A 231 -6.59 9.61 4.44
N ARG A 232 -7.12 10.79 4.69
CA ARG A 232 -7.07 11.41 6.02
C ARG A 232 -7.79 10.56 7.07
N GLY A 233 -9.00 10.10 6.73
CA GLY A 233 -9.80 9.25 7.60
C GLY A 233 -9.17 7.88 7.82
N GLY A 234 -8.60 7.26 6.78
CA GLY A 234 -7.86 6.01 6.88
C GLY A 234 -6.66 6.13 7.83
N LEU A 235 -5.84 7.19 7.68
CA LEU A 235 -4.74 7.45 8.62
C LEU A 235 -5.22 7.61 10.06
N LEU A 236 -6.27 8.39 10.30
CA LEU A 236 -6.81 8.63 11.65
C LEU A 236 -7.47 7.39 12.27
N ALA A 237 -7.94 6.45 11.46
CA ALA A 237 -8.47 5.17 11.94
C ALA A 237 -7.39 4.29 12.59
N HIS A 238 -6.12 4.43 12.15
CA HIS A 238 -4.98 3.78 12.79
C HIS A 238 -4.50 4.56 14.02
N ALA A 239 -5.38 4.73 14.99
CA ALA A 239 -5.20 5.63 16.11
C ALA A 239 -3.96 5.32 16.98
N THR A 240 -3.53 4.05 17.06
CA THR A 240 -2.30 3.68 17.79
C THR A 240 -1.03 4.02 17.02
N GLN A 241 -1.07 4.03 15.69
CA GLN A 241 0.09 4.21 14.81
C GLN A 241 0.22 5.64 14.28
N ILE A 242 -0.84 6.41 14.35
CA ILE A 242 -0.91 7.78 13.83
C ILE A 242 -1.23 8.73 14.96
N ASP A 243 -0.27 9.57 15.33
CA ASP A 243 -0.50 10.70 16.22
C ASP A 243 -1.24 11.79 15.42
N PRO A 244 -2.47 12.18 15.82
CA PRO A 244 -3.21 13.23 15.14
C PRO A 244 -2.56 14.62 15.24
N SER A 245 -1.55 14.79 16.10
CA SER A 245 -0.72 15.99 16.20
C SER A 245 0.58 15.92 15.40
N SER A 246 0.84 14.80 14.72
CA SER A 246 2.09 14.59 13.96
C SER A 246 2.26 15.63 12.85
N PRO A 247 3.33 16.43 12.86
CA PRO A 247 3.61 17.36 11.76
C PRO A 247 3.85 16.67 10.42
N PHE A 248 4.29 15.41 10.43
CA PHE A 248 4.53 14.63 9.21
C PHE A 248 3.22 14.37 8.45
N TRP A 249 2.14 14.03 9.18
CA TRP A 249 0.85 13.73 8.59
C TRP A 249 -0.07 14.94 8.48
N PHE A 250 -0.11 15.79 9.53
CA PHE A 250 -1.13 16.83 9.72
C PHE A 250 -0.56 18.22 10.07
N GLY A 251 0.73 18.46 9.77
CA GLY A 251 1.38 19.73 10.14
C GLY A 251 1.02 20.93 9.26
N LEU A 252 0.46 20.70 8.06
CA LEU A 252 -0.07 21.78 7.22
C LEU A 252 -1.55 22.04 7.55
N PRO A 253 -2.05 23.27 7.35
CA PRO A 253 -3.48 23.53 7.35
C PRO A 253 -4.20 22.59 6.39
N GLU A 254 -5.37 22.10 6.77
CA GLU A 254 -6.08 21.04 6.04
C GLU A 254 -6.40 21.43 4.60
N ASP A 255 -6.80 22.66 4.36
CA ASP A 255 -7.09 23.19 3.04
C ASP A 255 -5.85 23.23 2.13
N VAL A 256 -4.69 23.50 2.72
CA VAL A 256 -3.40 23.49 2.02
C VAL A 256 -2.96 22.04 1.74
N ASP A 257 -3.06 21.15 2.73
CA ASP A 257 -2.69 19.74 2.57
C ASP A 257 -3.55 19.05 1.51
N ARG A 258 -4.85 19.34 1.49
CA ARG A 258 -5.81 18.89 0.47
C ARG A 258 -5.40 19.31 -0.95
N GLN A 259 -4.94 20.53 -1.13
CA GLN A 259 -4.49 21.02 -2.44
C GLN A 259 -3.20 20.32 -2.92
N LEU A 260 -2.31 19.96 -1.98
CA LEU A 260 -1.08 19.24 -2.29
C LEU A 260 -1.29 17.75 -2.56
N TYR A 261 -2.35 17.16 -2.00
CA TYR A 261 -2.71 15.77 -2.23
C TYR A 261 -3.59 15.62 -3.47
N SER A 262 -3.00 15.82 -4.63
CA SER A 262 -3.73 15.82 -5.90
C SER A 262 -3.55 14.53 -6.71
N ALA A 263 -2.47 13.78 -6.49
CA ALA A 263 -2.20 12.54 -7.22
C ALA A 263 -1.42 11.55 -6.38
N GLU A 264 -1.61 10.26 -6.66
CA GLU A 264 -0.74 9.16 -6.19
C GLU A 264 0.04 8.58 -7.36
N ALA A 265 1.30 8.22 -7.10
CA ALA A 265 2.24 7.83 -8.14
C ALA A 265 2.57 6.33 -8.06
N TYR A 266 2.70 5.72 -9.25
CA TYR A 266 2.97 4.29 -9.40
C TYR A 266 3.99 4.03 -10.51
N VAL A 267 4.70 2.91 -10.39
CA VAL A 267 5.56 2.37 -11.45
C VAL A 267 4.96 1.06 -11.94
N CYS A 268 4.67 0.97 -13.22
CA CYS A 268 4.25 -0.28 -13.84
C CYS A 268 5.43 -1.25 -13.93
N ALA A 269 5.43 -2.26 -13.07
CA ALA A 269 6.48 -3.27 -13.01
C ALA A 269 6.25 -4.41 -14.00
N ARG A 270 4.98 -4.74 -14.28
CA ARG A 270 4.57 -5.72 -15.30
C ARG A 270 3.35 -5.21 -16.03
N ASN A 271 3.36 -5.37 -17.35
CA ASN A 271 2.25 -4.99 -18.21
C ASN A 271 2.08 -6.07 -19.30
N LEU A 272 1.00 -6.82 -19.24
CA LEU A 272 0.68 -7.89 -20.17
C LEU A 272 -0.34 -7.46 -21.25
N VAL A 273 -0.84 -6.22 -21.18
CA VAL A 273 -1.81 -5.69 -22.17
C VAL A 273 -1.16 -4.89 -23.30
N GLY A 274 0.16 -4.72 -23.27
CA GLY A 274 0.93 -4.07 -24.35
C GLY A 274 1.45 -2.68 -23.96
N PRO A 275 2.20 -2.03 -24.86
CA PRO A 275 2.82 -0.76 -24.59
C PRO A 275 1.76 0.33 -24.41
N ILE A 276 1.75 0.95 -23.24
CA ILE A 276 0.94 2.11 -22.90
C ILE A 276 1.94 3.20 -22.49
N GLY A 277 1.65 4.45 -22.83
CA GLY A 277 2.49 5.61 -22.43
C GLY A 277 2.39 5.93 -20.95
N ALA A 278 2.50 7.21 -20.60
CA ALA A 278 2.19 7.67 -19.25
C ALA A 278 0.70 7.39 -18.95
N GLU A 279 0.42 6.78 -17.79
CA GLU A 279 -0.92 6.33 -17.44
C GLU A 279 -1.53 7.25 -16.37
N ASP A 280 -2.83 7.50 -16.48
CA ASP A 280 -3.70 8.16 -15.50
C ASP A 280 -4.81 7.24 -14.97
N ASP A 281 -4.79 5.97 -15.41
CA ASP A 281 -5.66 4.88 -14.98
C ASP A 281 -4.85 3.57 -14.90
N LEU A 282 -4.84 2.90 -13.75
CA LEU A 282 -4.18 1.61 -13.59
C LEU A 282 -4.81 0.51 -14.45
N PHE A 283 -6.07 0.69 -14.87
CA PHE A 283 -6.78 -0.20 -15.79
C PHE A 283 -6.66 0.20 -17.26
N ALA A 284 -5.78 1.15 -17.61
CA ALA A 284 -5.55 1.54 -19.00
C ALA A 284 -5.23 0.31 -19.87
N GLY A 285 -5.91 0.17 -21.03
CA GLY A 285 -5.84 -1.00 -21.92
C GLY A 285 -6.62 -2.23 -21.45
N ILE A 286 -7.15 -2.23 -20.21
CA ILE A 286 -7.96 -3.34 -19.66
C ILE A 286 -9.45 -3.04 -19.81
N ARG A 287 -9.88 -1.80 -19.50
CA ARG A 287 -11.29 -1.40 -19.56
C ARG A 287 -11.91 -1.59 -20.95
N GLU A 288 -11.14 -1.34 -22.00
CA GLU A 288 -11.58 -1.46 -23.39
C GLU A 288 -11.92 -2.90 -23.75
N ASN A 289 -11.19 -3.86 -23.19
CA ASN A 289 -11.39 -5.29 -23.43
C ASN A 289 -12.59 -5.86 -22.66
N VAL A 290 -13.01 -5.23 -21.56
CA VAL A 290 -14.20 -5.62 -20.78
C VAL A 290 -15.49 -5.04 -21.38
N ALA A 291 -15.39 -3.89 -22.05
CA ALA A 291 -16.52 -3.17 -22.63
C ALA A 291 -16.92 -3.66 -24.04
N ALA A 292 -16.09 -4.48 -24.70
CA ALA A 292 -16.43 -5.08 -25.99
C ALA A 292 -17.27 -6.35 -25.77
N PRO A 293 -18.61 -6.32 -25.93
CA PRO A 293 -19.39 -7.54 -25.98
C PRO A 293 -18.90 -8.35 -27.19
N GLY A 294 -18.58 -9.63 -26.96
CA GLY A 294 -18.09 -10.54 -27.99
C GLY A 294 -18.95 -10.45 -29.25
N GLY A 295 -18.30 -10.08 -30.36
CA GLY A 295 -18.90 -10.11 -31.68
C GLY A 295 -19.07 -11.55 -32.18
#